data_5e4ee3e9c81fe6a7501fb921d3131a62
#
_entry.id   5e4ee3e9c81fe6a7501fb921d3131a62
#
_cell.length_a   1.000
_cell.length_b   1.000
_cell.length_c   1.000
_cell.angle_alpha   90.00
_cell.angle_beta   90.00
_cell.angle_gamma   90.00
#
_symmetry.space_group_name_H-M   'P 1'
#
loop_
_entity.id
_entity.type
_entity.pdbx_description
1 polymer ?
#
loop_
_entity_poly.entity_id
_entity_poly.type
_entity_poly.pdbx_seq_one_letter_code
_entity_poly.pdbx_strand_id
1 'polypeptide(L)'
;MKYEWRRQEKQLYGVKTTPVLVTVPTQSCIMINGEGNPNDTDFSNRVSALYSVAYAVKMAYKKTAKGEYDDFAVYPLEGVWQKIENCKLIKEKLRYTLVICQPDFVGEDGVCAALERTKHRKQNPLLEEVRFGTVPGETCVQLLHVGAYDDEPVSFAKMDEFVHAHSLTRTEEGHQEIYLSNATRTEKNRLKTILRYKVK
;
A
#
# COMPACT_ATOMS: atom_id res chain seq x y z
N MET A 1 -8.60 22.32 7.66
CA MET A 1 -8.60 21.10 8.54
C MET A 1 -7.69 20.05 7.91
N LYS A 2 -6.98 19.22 8.71
CA LYS A 2 -6.12 18.15 8.19
C LYS A 2 -6.92 16.87 7.93
N TYR A 3 -6.80 16.29 6.73
CA TYR A 3 -7.39 14.99 6.41
C TYR A 3 -6.55 13.86 7.01
N GLU A 4 -7.19 13.02 7.81
CA GLU A 4 -6.58 11.87 8.46
C GLU A 4 -7.24 10.58 7.94
N TRP A 5 -6.63 9.89 7.00
CA TRP A 5 -7.17 8.65 6.40
C TRP A 5 -7.56 7.60 7.45
N ARG A 6 -6.82 7.48 8.56
CA ARG A 6 -7.16 6.57 9.67
C ARG A 6 -8.53 6.85 10.31
N ARG A 7 -8.99 8.10 10.24
CA ARG A 7 -10.28 8.53 10.80
C ARG A 7 -11.39 8.51 9.76
N GLN A 8 -11.06 8.93 8.55
CA GLN A 8 -12.03 9.08 7.46
C GLN A 8 -12.33 7.72 6.79
N GLU A 9 -11.34 6.86 6.68
CA GLU A 9 -11.42 5.59 5.97
C GLU A 9 -11.26 4.39 6.92
N LYS A 10 -11.97 4.42 8.05
CA LYS A 10 -11.91 3.37 9.09
C LYS A 10 -12.21 1.97 8.57
N GLN A 11 -13.07 1.85 7.56
CA GLN A 11 -13.42 0.55 6.97
C GLN A 11 -12.23 -0.10 6.27
N LEU A 12 -11.34 0.71 5.70
CA LEU A 12 -10.16 0.24 4.97
C LEU A 12 -8.95 0.03 5.89
N TYR A 13 -8.76 0.88 6.90
CA TYR A 13 -7.54 0.94 7.70
C TYR A 13 -7.73 0.69 9.20
N GLY A 14 -8.96 0.71 9.70
CA GLY A 14 -9.30 0.42 11.11
C GLY A 14 -9.57 -1.07 11.38
N VAL A 15 -8.80 -1.95 10.74
CA VAL A 15 -9.02 -3.40 10.68
C VAL A 15 -8.66 -4.09 11.99
N LYS A 16 -9.42 -5.13 12.35
CA LYS A 16 -9.17 -6.00 13.51
C LYS A 16 -8.44 -7.28 13.08
N THR A 17 -8.02 -8.07 14.06
CA THR A 17 -7.33 -9.37 13.85
C THR A 17 -8.27 -10.49 13.42
N THR A 18 -9.57 -10.21 13.27
CA THR A 18 -10.58 -11.12 12.69
C THR A 18 -10.85 -10.74 11.25
N PRO A 19 -10.96 -11.71 10.32
CA PRO A 19 -11.25 -11.43 8.92
C PRO A 19 -12.59 -10.72 8.75
N VAL A 20 -12.64 -9.80 7.79
CA VAL A 20 -13.87 -9.10 7.40
C VAL A 20 -13.93 -8.93 5.90
N LEU A 21 -15.15 -8.95 5.34
CA LEU A 21 -15.42 -8.58 3.96
C LEU A 21 -15.45 -7.05 3.86
N VAL A 22 -14.83 -6.50 2.82
CA VAL A 22 -14.79 -5.06 2.57
C VAL A 22 -14.87 -4.76 1.07
N THR A 23 -15.60 -3.70 0.71
CA THR A 23 -15.54 -3.14 -0.63
C THR A 23 -14.52 -2.01 -0.62
N VAL A 24 -13.40 -2.21 -1.32
CA VAL A 24 -12.37 -1.18 -1.52
C VAL A 24 -12.79 -0.34 -2.72
N PRO A 25 -12.88 0.99 -2.61
CA PRO A 25 -13.17 1.84 -3.77
C PRO A 25 -11.96 1.90 -4.71
N THR A 26 -12.16 2.39 -5.92
CA THR A 26 -11.05 2.77 -6.79
C THR A 26 -10.23 3.85 -6.10
N GLN A 27 -8.92 3.68 -6.04
CA GLN A 27 -8.00 4.58 -5.34
C GLN A 27 -6.97 5.15 -6.30
N SER A 28 -6.73 6.46 -6.21
CA SER A 28 -5.63 7.13 -6.91
C SER A 28 -4.33 6.97 -6.13
N CYS A 29 -3.27 6.51 -6.78
CA CYS A 29 -2.02 6.16 -6.10
C CYS A 29 -0.80 6.61 -6.90
N ILE A 30 0.27 6.96 -6.20
CA ILE A 30 1.63 6.93 -6.77
C ILE A 30 2.18 5.52 -6.59
N MET A 31 2.83 4.99 -7.62
CA MET A 31 3.26 3.60 -7.65
C MET A 31 4.58 3.37 -8.37
N ILE A 32 5.27 2.31 -8.00
CA ILE A 32 6.49 1.82 -8.64
C ILE A 32 6.51 0.30 -8.63
N ASN A 33 6.86 -0.31 -9.76
CA ASN A 33 7.02 -1.76 -9.84
C ASN A 33 8.40 -2.16 -9.34
N GLY A 34 8.52 -3.41 -8.88
CA GLY A 34 9.79 -3.99 -8.51
C GLY A 34 9.77 -5.52 -8.62
N GLU A 35 10.96 -6.09 -8.62
CA GLU A 35 11.19 -7.53 -8.61
C GLU A 35 12.37 -7.83 -7.69
N GLY A 36 12.34 -8.95 -6.96
CA GLY A 36 13.41 -9.39 -6.09
C GLY A 36 13.05 -9.43 -4.62
N ASN A 37 14.08 -9.57 -3.79
CA ASN A 37 13.93 -9.76 -2.35
C ASN A 37 13.61 -8.43 -1.64
N PRO A 38 12.52 -8.34 -0.86
CA PRO A 38 12.16 -7.12 -0.13
C PRO A 38 13.16 -6.72 0.97
N ASN A 39 14.14 -7.59 1.29
CA ASN A 39 15.22 -7.24 2.20
C ASN A 39 16.42 -6.58 1.50
N ASP A 40 16.43 -6.50 0.17
CA ASP A 40 17.51 -5.93 -0.60
C ASP A 40 17.46 -4.39 -0.66
N THR A 41 18.58 -3.80 -0.99
CA THR A 41 18.74 -2.34 -1.11
C THR A 41 17.83 -1.76 -2.19
N ASP A 42 17.57 -2.49 -3.29
CA ASP A 42 16.67 -2.02 -4.36
C ASP A 42 15.26 -1.75 -3.84
N PHE A 43 14.70 -2.68 -3.05
CA PHE A 43 13.38 -2.49 -2.43
C PHE A 43 13.34 -1.23 -1.57
N SER A 44 14.33 -1.04 -0.69
CA SER A 44 14.39 0.13 0.18
C SER A 44 14.56 1.45 -0.60
N ASN A 45 15.29 1.42 -1.71
CA ASN A 45 15.45 2.57 -2.60
C ASN A 45 14.13 2.91 -3.31
N ARG A 46 13.34 1.92 -3.75
CA ARG A 46 11.99 2.12 -4.33
C ARG A 46 11.03 2.71 -3.30
N VAL A 47 11.05 2.21 -2.08
CA VAL A 47 10.27 2.79 -0.96
C VAL A 47 10.66 4.25 -0.73
N SER A 48 11.96 4.55 -0.73
CA SER A 48 12.46 5.92 -0.57
C SER A 48 12.04 6.85 -1.70
N ALA A 49 12.04 6.36 -2.95
CA ALA A 49 11.57 7.10 -4.12
C ALA A 49 10.08 7.47 -3.96
N LEU A 50 9.22 6.50 -3.64
CA LEU A 50 7.77 6.73 -3.44
C LEU A 50 7.50 7.75 -2.32
N TYR A 51 8.11 7.57 -1.15
CA TYR A 51 7.91 8.54 -0.06
C TYR A 51 8.42 9.93 -0.40
N SER A 52 9.49 10.03 -1.19
CA SER A 52 9.99 11.33 -1.66
C SER A 52 8.93 12.09 -2.46
N VAL A 53 8.22 11.38 -3.35
CA VAL A 53 7.13 11.95 -4.15
C VAL A 53 5.91 12.22 -3.28
N ALA A 54 5.49 11.27 -2.42
CA ALA A 54 4.31 11.42 -1.56
C ALA A 54 4.42 12.65 -0.65
N TYR A 55 5.58 12.86 -0.03
CA TYR A 55 5.81 14.07 0.78
C TYR A 55 5.89 15.34 -0.07
N ALA A 56 6.44 15.28 -1.29
CA ALA A 56 6.45 16.45 -2.20
C ALA A 56 5.03 16.83 -2.61
N VAL A 57 4.15 15.87 -2.91
CA VAL A 57 2.73 16.08 -3.20
C VAL A 57 2.04 16.75 -2.01
N LYS A 58 2.18 16.16 -0.81
CA LYS A 58 1.62 16.72 0.42
C LYS A 58 2.06 18.17 0.63
N MET A 59 3.35 18.47 0.51
CA MET A 59 3.89 19.80 0.74
C MET A 59 3.45 20.79 -0.33
N ALA A 60 3.28 20.37 -1.57
CA ALA A 60 2.73 21.19 -2.65
C ALA A 60 1.26 21.51 -2.38
N TYR A 61 0.46 20.49 -2.06
CA TYR A 61 -0.95 20.65 -1.73
C TYR A 61 -1.16 21.64 -0.60
N LYS A 62 -0.44 21.47 0.51
CA LYS A 62 -0.55 22.36 1.69
C LYS A 62 -0.33 23.85 1.37
N LYS A 63 0.45 24.16 0.34
CA LYS A 63 0.72 25.55 -0.08
C LYS A 63 -0.40 26.17 -0.90
N THR A 64 -1.20 25.34 -1.56
CA THR A 64 -2.18 25.79 -2.57
C THR A 64 -3.62 25.41 -2.23
N ALA A 65 -3.82 24.63 -1.16
CA ALA A 65 -5.13 24.13 -0.76
C ALA A 65 -6.12 25.29 -0.48
N LYS A 66 -7.30 25.19 -1.07
CA LYS A 66 -8.40 26.15 -0.92
C LYS A 66 -9.72 25.48 -0.50
N GLY A 67 -9.71 24.17 -0.27
CA GLY A 67 -10.89 23.36 0.06
C GLY A 67 -11.09 23.15 1.57
N GLU A 68 -11.93 22.18 1.90
CA GLU A 68 -12.23 21.78 3.27
C GLU A 68 -10.96 21.33 4.03
N TYR A 69 -10.06 20.64 3.33
CA TYR A 69 -8.79 20.18 3.88
C TYR A 69 -7.65 21.04 3.37
N ASP A 70 -6.82 21.53 4.28
CA ASP A 70 -5.63 22.34 4.02
C ASP A 70 -4.32 21.52 4.14
N ASP A 71 -4.41 20.32 4.65
CA ASP A 71 -3.30 19.35 4.81
C ASP A 71 -3.87 17.92 4.84
N PHE A 72 -3.03 16.91 4.65
CA PHE A 72 -3.40 15.51 4.81
C PHE A 72 -2.27 14.66 5.40
N ALA A 73 -2.61 13.55 6.04
CA ALA A 73 -1.65 12.54 6.44
C ALA A 73 -1.23 11.71 5.21
N VAL A 74 0.06 11.56 4.96
CA VAL A 74 0.56 10.64 3.93
C VAL A 74 0.07 9.24 4.25
N TYR A 75 -0.47 8.56 3.24
CA TYR A 75 -0.96 7.20 3.39
C TYR A 75 0.17 6.21 3.68
N PRO A 76 -0.14 5.05 4.25
CA PRO A 76 0.86 4.01 4.45
C PRO A 76 1.41 3.52 3.11
N LEU A 77 2.59 2.94 3.16
CA LEU A 77 3.09 2.13 2.05
C LEU A 77 2.22 0.87 1.94
N GLU A 78 1.93 0.48 0.72
CA GLU A 78 1.25 -0.76 0.41
C GLU A 78 2.06 -1.53 -0.63
N GLY A 79 2.12 -2.85 -0.49
CA GLY A 79 2.73 -3.75 -1.46
C GLY A 79 1.67 -4.65 -2.07
N VAL A 80 1.52 -4.61 -3.39
CA VAL A 80 0.71 -5.57 -4.15
C VAL A 80 1.65 -6.66 -4.63
N TRP A 81 1.58 -7.82 -3.99
CA TRP A 81 2.44 -8.95 -4.22
C TRP A 81 1.80 -9.91 -5.23
N GLN A 82 2.56 -10.30 -6.25
CA GLN A 82 2.15 -11.30 -7.23
C GLN A 82 2.79 -12.63 -6.89
N LYS A 83 2.00 -13.69 -6.84
CA LYS A 83 2.55 -15.04 -6.77
C LYS A 83 3.02 -15.45 -8.17
N ILE A 84 4.26 -15.88 -8.28
CA ILE A 84 4.78 -16.49 -9.50
C ILE A 84 4.27 -17.92 -9.52
N GLU A 85 3.50 -18.29 -10.55
CA GLU A 85 2.95 -19.62 -10.73
C GLU A 85 4.05 -20.70 -10.65
N ASN A 86 3.73 -21.82 -9.98
CA ASN A 86 4.54 -23.05 -9.94
C ASN A 86 5.93 -23.00 -9.27
N CYS A 87 6.24 -21.99 -8.46
CA CYS A 87 7.48 -21.96 -7.71
C CYS A 87 7.24 -21.98 -6.19
N LYS A 88 8.09 -22.72 -5.45
CA LYS A 88 8.31 -22.43 -4.02
C LYS A 88 8.59 -20.93 -3.91
N LEU A 89 8.08 -20.30 -2.85
CA LEU A 89 8.30 -18.87 -2.59
C LEU A 89 9.81 -18.58 -2.57
N ILE A 90 10.33 -18.09 -3.70
CA ILE A 90 11.73 -17.69 -3.84
C ILE A 90 11.73 -16.17 -3.74
N LYS A 91 12.23 -15.62 -2.63
CA LYS A 91 12.19 -14.18 -2.34
C LYS A 91 12.86 -13.34 -3.44
N GLU A 92 13.86 -13.87 -4.10
CA GLU A 92 14.60 -13.23 -5.21
C GLU A 92 13.79 -13.08 -6.51
N LYS A 93 12.65 -13.78 -6.61
CA LYS A 93 11.77 -13.78 -7.80
C LYS A 93 10.40 -13.16 -7.53
N LEU A 94 10.23 -12.53 -6.38
CA LEU A 94 8.96 -11.86 -6.08
C LEU A 94 8.76 -10.68 -7.01
N ARG A 95 7.54 -10.55 -7.55
CA ARG A 95 7.11 -9.36 -8.27
C ARG A 95 6.12 -8.60 -7.43
N TYR A 96 6.30 -7.29 -7.39
CA TYR A 96 5.45 -6.42 -6.58
C TYR A 96 5.24 -5.07 -7.24
N THR A 97 4.14 -4.43 -6.87
CA THR A 97 3.92 -3.01 -7.09
C THR A 97 3.80 -2.34 -5.72
N LEU A 98 4.70 -1.42 -5.43
CA LEU A 98 4.57 -0.57 -4.24
C LEU A 98 3.69 0.61 -4.58
N VAL A 99 2.77 0.95 -3.68
CA VAL A 99 1.85 2.07 -3.86
C VAL A 99 1.75 2.91 -2.57
N ILE A 100 1.49 4.21 -2.75
CA ILE A 100 1.05 5.11 -1.70
C ILE A 100 -0.18 5.84 -2.23
N CYS A 101 -1.33 5.57 -1.65
CA CYS A 101 -2.59 6.17 -2.07
C CYS A 101 -2.60 7.68 -1.79
N GLN A 102 -3.43 8.39 -2.54
CA GLN A 102 -3.63 9.82 -2.40
C GLN A 102 -5.10 10.10 -2.10
N PRO A 103 -5.42 11.14 -1.32
CA PRO A 103 -6.81 11.55 -1.15
C PRO A 103 -7.45 11.97 -2.48
N ASP A 104 -8.75 11.76 -2.63
CA ASP A 104 -9.49 12.06 -3.86
C ASP A 104 -9.43 13.53 -4.30
N PHE A 105 -9.19 14.43 -3.36
CA PHE A 105 -9.03 15.86 -3.65
C PHE A 105 -7.62 16.24 -4.16
N VAL A 106 -6.69 15.28 -4.25
CA VAL A 106 -5.35 15.47 -4.84
C VAL A 106 -5.40 15.04 -6.30
N GLY A 107 -5.49 16.03 -7.20
CA GLY A 107 -5.56 15.77 -8.65
C GLY A 107 -4.22 15.33 -9.24
N GLU A 108 -4.32 14.66 -10.39
CA GLU A 108 -3.18 14.15 -11.17
C GLU A 108 -2.14 15.23 -11.49
N ASP A 109 -2.58 16.41 -11.94
CA ASP A 109 -1.68 17.53 -12.26
C ASP A 109 -0.78 17.91 -11.08
N GLY A 110 -1.35 17.92 -9.87
CA GLY A 110 -0.61 18.19 -8.64
C GLY A 110 0.45 17.16 -8.33
N VAL A 111 0.13 15.88 -8.58
CA VAL A 111 1.07 14.75 -8.40
C VAL A 111 2.18 14.80 -9.44
N CYS A 112 1.84 14.96 -10.72
CA CYS A 112 2.80 15.05 -11.84
C CYS A 112 3.77 16.23 -11.64
N ALA A 113 3.26 17.41 -11.30
CA ALA A 113 4.11 18.56 -11.02
C ALA A 113 5.03 18.35 -9.79
N ALA A 114 4.57 17.62 -8.77
CA ALA A 114 5.41 17.29 -7.61
C ALA A 114 6.48 16.24 -7.96
N LEU A 115 6.15 15.25 -8.77
CA LEU A 115 7.07 14.23 -9.26
C LEU A 115 8.22 14.88 -10.06
N GLU A 116 7.90 15.72 -11.06
CA GLU A 116 8.90 16.42 -11.87
C GLU A 116 9.82 17.29 -11.01
N ARG A 117 9.26 18.06 -10.07
CA ARG A 117 10.10 18.83 -9.13
C ARG A 117 11.00 17.95 -8.27
N THR A 118 10.55 16.75 -7.93
CA THR A 118 11.33 15.82 -7.11
C THR A 118 12.49 15.22 -7.91
N LYS A 119 12.27 14.86 -9.19
CA LYS A 119 13.31 14.41 -10.13
C LYS A 119 14.43 15.43 -10.25
N HIS A 120 14.09 16.70 -10.45
CA HIS A 120 15.09 17.79 -10.56
C HIS A 120 15.87 18.04 -9.28
N ARG A 121 15.31 17.73 -8.10
CA ARG A 121 15.98 17.99 -6.82
C ARG A 121 16.77 16.82 -6.27
N LYS A 122 16.42 15.61 -6.63
CA LYS A 122 17.01 14.39 -6.12
C LYS A 122 17.62 13.57 -7.26
N GLN A 123 18.89 13.24 -7.12
CA GLN A 123 19.59 12.33 -8.05
C GLN A 123 19.24 10.89 -7.69
N ASN A 124 18.00 10.47 -7.93
CA ASN A 124 17.56 9.10 -7.76
C ASN A 124 16.92 8.62 -9.07
N PRO A 125 17.58 7.72 -9.82
CA PRO A 125 17.07 7.24 -11.11
C PRO A 125 15.72 6.51 -11.00
N LEU A 126 15.40 5.91 -9.84
CA LEU A 126 14.12 5.25 -9.62
C LEU A 126 12.91 6.21 -9.65
N LEU A 127 13.13 7.53 -9.55
CA LEU A 127 12.06 8.50 -9.70
C LEU A 127 11.49 8.51 -11.12
N GLU A 128 12.26 8.08 -12.13
CA GLU A 128 11.76 7.93 -13.51
C GLU A 128 10.79 6.75 -13.67
N GLU A 129 10.85 5.78 -12.76
CA GLU A 129 9.95 4.63 -12.73
C GLU A 129 8.65 4.91 -11.94
N VAL A 130 8.61 5.99 -11.15
CA VAL A 130 7.43 6.37 -10.38
C VAL A 130 6.36 6.92 -11.32
N ARG A 131 5.14 6.41 -11.20
CA ARG A 131 3.98 6.84 -11.97
C ARG A 131 2.78 7.12 -11.06
N PHE A 132 1.87 7.95 -11.54
CA PHE A 132 0.54 8.11 -10.97
C PHE A 132 -0.45 7.25 -11.75
N GLY A 133 -1.43 6.70 -11.06
CA GLY A 133 -2.46 5.87 -11.67
C GLY A 133 -3.52 5.45 -10.66
N THR A 134 -4.44 4.61 -11.10
CA THR A 134 -5.54 4.11 -10.28
C THR A 134 -5.38 2.62 -9.98
N VAL A 135 -5.72 2.24 -8.74
CA VAL A 135 -5.96 0.85 -8.33
C VAL A 135 -7.47 0.62 -8.38
N PRO A 136 -7.98 -0.33 -9.18
CA PRO A 136 -9.41 -0.59 -9.30
C PRO A 136 -10.04 -0.97 -7.97
N GLY A 137 -11.29 -0.55 -7.79
CA GLY A 137 -12.09 -0.97 -6.65
C GLY A 137 -12.49 -2.44 -6.73
N GLU A 138 -12.48 -3.14 -5.60
CA GLU A 138 -12.70 -4.59 -5.54
C GLU A 138 -13.36 -5.01 -4.23
N THR A 139 -14.07 -6.14 -4.24
CA THR A 139 -14.49 -6.81 -3.01
C THR A 139 -13.36 -7.67 -2.48
N CYS A 140 -12.99 -7.46 -1.22
CA CYS A 140 -11.84 -8.11 -0.60
C CYS A 140 -12.18 -8.69 0.76
N VAL A 141 -11.43 -9.69 1.18
CA VAL A 141 -11.29 -10.09 2.58
C VAL A 141 -10.03 -9.47 3.14
N GLN A 142 -10.09 -8.94 4.35
CA GLN A 142 -8.93 -8.35 5.02
C GLN A 142 -8.92 -8.64 6.52
N LEU A 143 -7.72 -8.66 7.10
CA LEU A 143 -7.51 -8.68 8.55
C LEU A 143 -6.23 -7.94 8.93
N LEU A 144 -6.11 -7.57 10.20
CA LEU A 144 -4.89 -7.04 10.79
C LEU A 144 -4.01 -8.18 11.27
N HIS A 145 -2.87 -8.37 10.63
CA HIS A 145 -1.77 -9.18 11.14
C HIS A 145 -0.94 -8.39 12.15
N VAL A 146 -0.66 -8.99 13.30
CA VAL A 146 0.24 -8.43 14.32
C VAL A 146 1.34 -9.45 14.58
N GLY A 147 2.56 -9.13 14.19
CA GLY A 147 3.70 -10.05 14.28
C GLY A 147 4.70 -9.86 13.16
N ALA A 148 5.65 -10.79 13.07
CA ALA A 148 6.65 -10.82 12.01
C ALA A 148 6.00 -11.23 10.67
N TYR A 149 6.54 -10.74 9.56
CA TYR A 149 6.07 -11.14 8.23
C TYR A 149 6.12 -12.66 7.99
N ASP A 150 7.09 -13.34 8.58
CA ASP A 150 7.22 -14.80 8.46
C ASP A 150 6.05 -15.56 9.15
N ASP A 151 5.27 -14.90 10.01
CA ASP A 151 4.09 -15.45 10.71
C ASP A 151 2.76 -15.18 9.96
N GLU A 152 2.78 -14.43 8.85
CA GLU A 152 1.59 -14.11 8.04
C GLU A 152 0.82 -15.32 7.53
N PRO A 153 1.43 -16.49 7.24
CA PRO A 153 0.68 -17.70 6.86
C PRO A 153 -0.43 -18.08 7.84
N VAL A 154 -0.25 -17.83 9.14
CA VAL A 154 -1.29 -18.07 10.16
C VAL A 154 -2.49 -17.15 9.96
N SER A 155 -2.24 -15.91 9.56
CA SER A 155 -3.30 -14.93 9.28
C SER A 155 -4.01 -15.23 7.98
N PHE A 156 -3.29 -15.64 6.94
CA PHE A 156 -3.89 -16.09 5.68
C PHE A 156 -4.79 -17.31 5.87
N ALA A 157 -4.38 -18.29 6.67
CA ALA A 157 -5.21 -19.46 6.99
C ALA A 157 -6.57 -19.04 7.58
N LYS A 158 -6.60 -18.06 8.52
CA LYS A 158 -7.85 -17.53 9.08
C LYS A 158 -8.71 -16.84 8.02
N MET A 159 -8.08 -16.13 7.08
CA MET A 159 -8.81 -15.49 5.97
C MET A 159 -9.41 -16.54 5.02
N ASP A 160 -8.69 -17.62 4.73
CA ASP A 160 -9.15 -18.70 3.86
C ASP A 160 -10.30 -19.48 4.52
N GLU A 161 -10.25 -19.73 5.84
CA GLU A 161 -11.36 -20.29 6.61
C GLU A 161 -12.61 -19.40 6.53
N PHE A 162 -12.43 -18.08 6.68
CA PHE A 162 -13.54 -17.12 6.55
C PHE A 162 -14.15 -17.15 5.15
N VAL A 163 -13.34 -17.15 4.10
CA VAL A 163 -13.78 -17.22 2.70
C VAL A 163 -14.60 -18.49 2.46
N HIS A 164 -14.11 -19.64 2.92
CA HIS A 164 -14.81 -20.92 2.81
C HIS A 164 -16.15 -20.89 3.56
N ALA A 165 -16.17 -20.42 4.80
CA ALA A 165 -17.37 -20.34 5.64
C ALA A 165 -18.47 -19.44 5.07
N HIS A 166 -18.09 -18.45 4.24
CA HIS A 166 -19.03 -17.51 3.60
C HIS A 166 -19.31 -17.83 2.13
N SER A 167 -18.92 -19.02 1.66
CA SER A 167 -19.09 -19.45 0.25
C SER A 167 -18.50 -18.44 -0.76
N LEU A 168 -17.44 -17.77 -0.39
CA LEU A 168 -16.69 -16.87 -1.25
C LEU A 168 -15.57 -17.64 -1.98
N THR A 169 -15.05 -17.04 -3.05
CA THR A 169 -13.91 -17.59 -3.80
C THR A 169 -12.86 -16.51 -3.97
N ARG A 170 -11.60 -16.83 -3.62
CA ARG A 170 -10.45 -15.97 -3.93
C ARG A 170 -10.26 -15.90 -5.44
N THR A 171 -10.14 -14.67 -5.99
CA THR A 171 -10.08 -14.46 -7.45
C THR A 171 -8.67 -14.44 -8.01
N GLU A 172 -7.68 -14.11 -7.19
CA GLU A 172 -6.26 -14.02 -7.59
C GLU A 172 -5.38 -14.65 -6.52
N GLU A 173 -4.24 -15.21 -6.92
CA GLU A 173 -3.25 -15.75 -5.98
C GLU A 173 -2.41 -14.66 -5.29
N GLY A 174 -2.38 -13.45 -5.84
CA GLY A 174 -1.74 -12.29 -5.24
C GLY A 174 -2.44 -11.79 -3.98
N HIS A 175 -1.78 -10.92 -3.25
CA HIS A 175 -2.33 -10.25 -2.08
C HIS A 175 -1.77 -8.84 -1.94
N GLN A 176 -2.40 -8.05 -1.11
CA GLN A 176 -1.97 -6.70 -0.76
C GLN A 176 -1.61 -6.65 0.71
N GLU A 177 -0.48 -6.04 1.01
CA GLU A 177 0.00 -5.76 2.36
C GLU A 177 0.01 -4.25 2.58
N ILE A 178 -0.67 -3.77 3.63
CA ILE A 178 -0.69 -2.36 4.00
C ILE A 178 0.11 -2.21 5.30
N TYR A 179 1.25 -1.54 5.24
CA TYR A 179 2.20 -1.45 6.34
C TYR A 179 1.86 -0.31 7.29
N LEU A 180 1.18 -0.63 8.40
CA LEU A 180 0.78 0.36 9.41
C LEU A 180 1.90 0.71 10.39
N SER A 181 2.93 -0.12 10.47
CA SER A 181 4.11 0.04 11.33
C SER A 181 5.37 0.26 10.50
N ASN A 182 6.30 1.04 11.02
CA ASN A 182 7.62 1.16 10.42
C ASN A 182 8.50 0.00 10.89
N ALA A 183 8.88 -0.90 9.97
CA ALA A 183 9.65 -2.11 10.26
C ALA A 183 11.05 -1.84 10.84
N THR A 184 11.65 -0.66 10.57
CA THR A 184 12.97 -0.31 11.13
C THR A 184 12.90 0.25 12.54
N ARG A 185 11.70 0.61 13.05
CA ARG A 185 11.51 1.26 14.36
C ARG A 185 10.59 0.46 15.29
N THR A 186 9.99 -0.61 14.79
CA THR A 186 9.02 -1.42 15.55
C THR A 186 9.58 -2.82 15.72
N GLU A 187 9.50 -3.38 16.91
CA GLU A 187 9.86 -4.78 17.16
C GLU A 187 9.03 -5.73 16.31
N LYS A 188 9.63 -6.81 15.80
CA LYS A 188 8.99 -7.74 14.86
C LYS A 188 7.65 -8.28 15.36
N ASN A 189 7.56 -8.63 16.65
CA ASN A 189 6.34 -9.15 17.29
C ASN A 189 5.22 -8.11 17.46
N ARG A 190 5.50 -6.84 17.19
CA ARG A 190 4.57 -5.70 17.31
C ARG A 190 4.28 -5.02 15.98
N LEU A 191 4.82 -5.54 14.88
CA LEU A 191 4.51 -5.04 13.53
C LEU A 191 3.01 -5.20 13.27
N LYS A 192 2.46 -4.26 12.51
CA LYS A 192 1.04 -4.23 12.13
C LYS A 192 0.94 -4.09 10.62
N THR A 193 0.40 -5.11 9.98
CA THR A 193 0.17 -5.16 8.54
C THR A 193 -1.27 -5.54 8.29
N ILE A 194 -2.00 -4.82 7.46
CA ILE A 194 -3.28 -5.30 6.96
C ILE A 194 -2.98 -6.22 5.78
N LEU A 195 -3.42 -7.46 5.88
CA LEU A 195 -3.41 -8.42 4.78
C LEU A 195 -4.76 -8.34 4.07
N ARG A 196 -4.74 -8.29 2.75
CA ARG A 196 -5.93 -8.15 1.91
C ARG A 196 -5.79 -8.95 0.63
N TYR A 197 -6.84 -9.65 0.21
CA TYR A 197 -6.94 -10.25 -1.12
C TYR A 197 -8.36 -10.20 -1.67
N LYS A 198 -8.48 -10.28 -2.98
CA LYS A 198 -9.74 -10.18 -3.73
C LYS A 198 -10.57 -11.45 -3.65
N VAL A 199 -11.89 -11.28 -3.54
CA VAL A 199 -12.88 -12.39 -3.50
C VAL A 199 -14.09 -12.06 -4.38
N LYS A 200 -14.84 -13.09 -4.74
CA LYS A 200 -16.14 -13.02 -5.41
C LYS A 200 -17.12 -14.02 -4.79
#